data_b7a8084c3299ea0ad99b1f6f16906952
#
_entry.id   b7a8084c3299ea0ad99b1f6f16906952
#
_cell.length_a   1.000
_cell.length_b   1.000
_cell.length_c   1.000
_cell.angle_alpha   90.00
_cell.angle_beta   90.00
_cell.angle_gamma   90.00
#
_symmetry.space_group_name_H-M   'P 1'
#
loop_
_entity.id
_entity.type
_entity.pdbx_description
1 polymer ?
#
loop_
_entity_poly.entity_id
_entity_poly.type
_entity_poly.pdbx_seq_one_letter_code
_entity_poly.pdbx_strand_id
1 'polypeptide(L)'
;VTAARPASAPRVVVLDHGSGNVRSVVRALEAAGAEVELTADRERALAADGLVVPGVGAYSATLAQILAVGGDRIIERRLAGGLPVLGICVGLQAMFEAGTEHDERTRGLGQWPGEVTKLQASVVPHMGWNIVEAAPGSALFAGIEQERFYFVHSYAARSWDMEQVGPLQPPQVTWAVHEQDRFVAAVENGALSATQFHPEKSGAAGARLLANWLGTLPRRDEEGRA
;
A
#
# COMPACT_ATOMS: atom_id res chain seq x y z
N VAL A 1 12.73 28.43 26.94
CA VAL A 1 12.82 27.35 25.95
C VAL A 1 11.73 26.35 26.32
N THR A 2 10.56 26.47 25.70
CA THR A 2 9.44 25.53 25.89
C THR A 2 9.81 24.27 25.11
N ALA A 3 10.06 23.17 25.84
CA ALA A 3 10.25 21.87 25.21
C ALA A 3 8.97 21.51 24.45
N ALA A 4 9.10 21.26 23.14
CA ALA A 4 7.98 20.79 22.35
C ALA A 4 7.51 19.47 22.96
N ARG A 5 6.21 19.36 23.27
CA ARG A 5 5.60 18.11 23.72
C ARG A 5 5.75 17.07 22.61
N PRO A 6 5.97 15.80 22.96
CA PRO A 6 6.02 14.76 21.96
C PRO A 6 4.68 14.73 21.19
N ALA A 7 4.76 14.75 19.85
CA ALA A 7 3.60 14.57 19.02
C ALA A 7 2.92 13.23 19.37
N SER A 8 1.58 13.23 19.44
CA SER A 8 0.83 11.99 19.65
C SER A 8 1.13 10.99 18.55
N ALA A 9 1.10 9.69 18.88
CA ALA A 9 1.25 8.62 17.88
C ALA A 9 0.18 8.76 16.79
N PRO A 10 0.51 8.58 15.50
CA PRO A 10 -0.46 8.67 14.42
C PRO A 10 -1.49 7.53 14.55
N ARG A 11 -2.76 7.86 14.36
CA ARG A 11 -3.85 6.87 14.39
C ARG A 11 -4.03 6.27 13.01
N VAL A 12 -3.87 4.96 12.92
CA VAL A 12 -3.97 4.21 11.67
C VAL A 12 -5.09 3.19 11.77
N VAL A 13 -5.96 3.18 10.78
CA VAL A 13 -6.94 2.11 10.60
C VAL A 13 -6.38 1.11 9.59
N VAL A 14 -6.36 -0.17 9.96
CA VAL A 14 -6.24 -1.30 9.04
C VAL A 14 -7.64 -1.74 8.67
N LEU A 15 -7.99 -1.68 7.39
CA LEU A 15 -9.32 -2.04 6.91
C LEU A 15 -9.57 -3.53 7.11
N ASP A 16 -10.54 -3.86 7.97
CA ASP A 16 -10.97 -5.24 8.21
C ASP A 16 -12.05 -5.65 7.19
N HIS A 17 -11.60 -6.15 6.06
CA HIS A 17 -12.50 -6.70 5.04
C HIS A 17 -12.53 -8.23 5.02
N GLY A 18 -12.04 -8.88 6.10
CA GLY A 18 -11.99 -10.33 6.20
C GLY A 18 -10.76 -10.99 5.57
N SER A 19 -9.76 -10.20 5.16
CA SER A 19 -8.49 -10.73 4.65
C SER A 19 -7.71 -11.46 5.74
N GLY A 20 -6.98 -12.51 5.35
CA GLY A 20 -6.06 -13.21 6.24
C GLY A 20 -4.83 -12.36 6.58
N ASN A 21 -4.14 -12.74 7.67
CA ASN A 21 -2.85 -12.17 8.10
C ASN A 21 -2.84 -10.68 8.51
N VAL A 22 -4.00 -10.04 8.66
CA VAL A 22 -4.11 -8.62 9.06
C VAL A 22 -3.42 -8.32 10.40
N ARG A 23 -3.38 -9.30 11.32
CA ARG A 23 -2.74 -9.13 12.64
C ARG A 23 -1.23 -8.88 12.56
N SER A 24 -0.55 -9.40 11.53
CA SER A 24 0.87 -9.12 11.30
C SER A 24 1.09 -7.69 10.85
N VAL A 25 0.20 -7.15 10.02
CA VAL A 25 0.20 -5.75 9.59
C VAL A 25 -0.04 -4.83 10.79
N VAL A 26 -1.05 -5.13 11.63
CA VAL A 26 -1.32 -4.37 12.87
C VAL A 26 -0.09 -4.29 13.75
N ARG A 27 0.51 -5.45 14.10
CA ARG A 27 1.70 -5.49 14.96
C ARG A 27 2.90 -4.75 14.36
N ALA A 28 3.09 -4.82 13.04
CA ALA A 28 4.19 -4.14 12.39
C ALA A 28 4.02 -2.60 12.42
N LEU A 29 2.79 -2.10 12.26
CA LEU A 29 2.47 -0.68 12.37
C LEU A 29 2.58 -0.18 13.83
N GLU A 30 2.11 -0.96 14.81
CA GLU A 30 2.28 -0.66 16.23
C GLU A 30 3.78 -0.58 16.60
N ALA A 31 4.58 -1.56 16.15
CA ALA A 31 6.02 -1.56 16.35
C ALA A 31 6.73 -0.38 15.65
N ALA A 32 6.17 0.14 14.55
CA ALA A 32 6.65 1.33 13.87
C ALA A 32 6.19 2.65 14.53
N GLY A 33 5.35 2.58 15.59
CA GLY A 33 4.97 3.72 16.43
C GLY A 33 3.58 4.29 16.16
N ALA A 34 2.69 3.55 15.50
CA ALA A 34 1.29 3.94 15.30
C ALA A 34 0.36 3.43 16.41
N GLU A 35 -0.72 4.16 16.66
CA GLU A 35 -1.91 3.64 17.34
C GLU A 35 -2.81 3.02 16.27
N VAL A 36 -3.02 1.68 16.35
CA VAL A 36 -3.66 0.93 15.26
C VAL A 36 -5.02 0.39 15.67
N GLU A 37 -6.00 0.59 14.81
CA GLU A 37 -7.31 -0.02 14.94
C GLU A 37 -7.61 -0.90 13.72
N LEU A 38 -8.02 -2.16 13.97
CA LEU A 38 -8.53 -3.06 12.95
C LEU A 38 -10.06 -2.96 12.90
N THR A 39 -10.60 -2.35 11.86
CA THR A 39 -12.03 -2.11 11.75
C THR A 39 -12.48 -1.90 10.31
N ALA A 40 -13.75 -2.23 10.01
CA ALA A 40 -14.45 -1.87 8.79
C ALA A 40 -15.37 -0.64 8.97
N ASP A 41 -15.35 -0.03 10.15
CA ASP A 41 -16.16 1.16 10.43
C ASP A 41 -15.73 2.34 9.56
N ARG A 42 -16.68 2.84 8.76
CA ARG A 42 -16.41 3.89 7.79
C ARG A 42 -15.99 5.21 8.45
N GLU A 43 -16.64 5.59 9.55
CA GLU A 43 -16.37 6.88 10.19
C GLU A 43 -14.97 6.86 10.81
N ARG A 44 -14.59 5.77 11.47
CA ARG A 44 -13.26 5.56 12.02
C ARG A 44 -12.19 5.54 10.92
N ALA A 45 -12.45 4.82 9.83
CA ALA A 45 -11.54 4.77 8.69
C ALA A 45 -11.36 6.14 8.02
N LEU A 46 -12.39 6.97 7.95
CA LEU A 46 -12.31 8.34 7.41
C LEU A 46 -11.64 9.31 8.38
N ALA A 47 -11.79 9.10 9.70
CA ALA A 47 -11.24 9.97 10.73
C ALA A 47 -9.77 9.66 11.09
N ALA A 48 -9.22 8.52 10.70
CA ALA A 48 -7.83 8.14 10.98
C ALA A 48 -6.81 9.01 10.23
N ASP A 49 -5.59 9.12 10.73
CA ASP A 49 -4.50 9.82 10.05
C ASP A 49 -4.04 9.04 8.82
N GLY A 50 -4.01 7.70 8.91
CA GLY A 50 -3.70 6.81 7.81
C GLY A 50 -4.67 5.63 7.69
N LEU A 51 -4.88 5.13 6.47
CA LEU A 51 -5.63 3.90 6.19
C LEU A 51 -4.71 2.88 5.53
N VAL A 52 -4.68 1.66 6.04
CA VAL A 52 -3.97 0.54 5.41
C VAL A 52 -4.99 -0.44 4.84
N VAL A 53 -4.80 -0.81 3.57
CA VAL A 53 -5.63 -1.77 2.85
C VAL A 53 -4.77 -3.01 2.55
N PRO A 54 -4.74 -3.99 3.44
CA PRO A 54 -4.04 -5.24 3.18
C PRO A 54 -4.83 -6.10 2.19
N GLY A 55 -4.17 -7.02 1.50
CA GLY A 55 -4.85 -8.00 0.69
C GLY A 55 -3.98 -9.25 0.52
N VAL A 56 -4.59 -10.43 0.62
CA VAL A 56 -3.94 -11.73 0.38
C VAL A 56 -4.92 -12.68 -0.30
N GLY A 57 -4.38 -13.63 -1.06
CA GLY A 57 -5.19 -14.60 -1.80
C GLY A 57 -5.53 -14.16 -3.21
N ALA A 58 -6.65 -14.62 -3.74
CA ALA A 58 -7.09 -14.33 -5.09
C ALA A 58 -7.54 -12.87 -5.25
N TYR A 59 -7.23 -12.28 -6.40
CA TYR A 59 -7.55 -10.88 -6.74
C TYR A 59 -9.05 -10.60 -6.62
N SER A 60 -9.88 -11.40 -7.32
CA SER A 60 -11.34 -11.20 -7.36
C SER A 60 -11.96 -11.35 -5.97
N ALA A 61 -11.52 -12.33 -5.17
CA ALA A 61 -12.02 -12.56 -3.83
C ALA A 61 -11.67 -11.40 -2.88
N THR A 62 -10.42 -10.94 -2.91
CA THR A 62 -9.98 -9.79 -2.09
C THR A 62 -10.74 -8.52 -2.47
N LEU A 63 -10.91 -8.27 -3.77
CA LEU A 63 -11.68 -7.11 -4.24
C LEU A 63 -13.15 -7.17 -3.79
N ALA A 64 -13.79 -8.34 -3.92
CA ALA A 64 -15.17 -8.54 -3.45
C ALA A 64 -15.31 -8.27 -1.94
N GLN A 65 -14.33 -8.69 -1.14
CA GLN A 65 -14.30 -8.41 0.30
C GLN A 65 -14.15 -6.91 0.58
N ILE A 66 -13.26 -6.20 -0.13
CA ILE A 66 -13.10 -4.73 -0.01
C ILE A 66 -14.41 -4.02 -0.33
N LEU A 67 -15.07 -4.41 -1.43
CA LEU A 67 -16.35 -3.83 -1.86
C LEU A 67 -17.48 -4.11 -0.86
N ALA A 68 -17.52 -5.30 -0.27
CA ALA A 68 -18.55 -5.70 0.68
C ALA A 68 -18.59 -4.82 1.93
N VAL A 69 -17.46 -4.27 2.36
CA VAL A 69 -17.37 -3.34 3.49
C VAL A 69 -17.42 -1.85 3.06
N GLY A 70 -17.66 -1.58 1.76
CA GLY A 70 -17.66 -0.22 1.21
C GLY A 70 -16.27 0.41 1.19
N GLY A 71 -15.22 -0.42 1.13
CA GLY A 71 -13.83 0.00 1.13
C GLY A 71 -13.46 0.86 -0.08
N ASP A 72 -14.09 0.62 -1.24
CA ASP A 72 -13.98 1.46 -2.43
C ASP A 72 -14.32 2.93 -2.13
N ARG A 73 -15.46 3.17 -1.51
CA ARG A 73 -15.94 4.52 -1.16
C ARG A 73 -15.10 5.16 -0.06
N ILE A 74 -14.60 4.36 0.88
CA ILE A 74 -13.71 4.85 1.94
C ILE A 74 -12.39 5.33 1.30
N ILE A 75 -11.77 4.50 0.46
CA ILE A 75 -10.52 4.82 -0.24
C ILE A 75 -10.70 6.06 -1.11
N GLU A 76 -11.72 6.07 -1.98
CA GLU A 76 -12.00 7.20 -2.87
C GLU A 76 -12.16 8.51 -2.09
N ARG A 77 -12.95 8.49 -1.00
CA ARG A 77 -13.19 9.69 -0.20
C ARG A 77 -11.93 10.17 0.53
N ARG A 78 -11.10 9.25 1.02
CA ARG A 78 -9.82 9.61 1.64
C ARG A 78 -8.89 10.27 0.63
N LEU A 79 -8.74 9.68 -0.55
CA LEU A 79 -7.87 10.21 -1.61
C LEU A 79 -8.35 11.56 -2.11
N ALA A 80 -9.66 11.75 -2.28
CA ALA A 80 -10.25 13.05 -2.62
C ALA A 80 -9.99 14.12 -1.55
N GLY A 81 -9.85 13.73 -0.30
CA GLY A 81 -9.48 14.61 0.82
C GLY A 81 -7.97 14.72 1.05
N GLY A 82 -7.12 14.13 0.22
CA GLY A 82 -5.67 14.11 0.42
C GLY A 82 -5.21 13.28 1.63
N LEU A 83 -6.06 12.40 2.15
CA LEU A 83 -5.75 11.58 3.34
C LEU A 83 -5.01 10.29 2.96
N PRO A 84 -3.87 10.00 3.61
CA PRO A 84 -3.00 8.90 3.22
C PRO A 84 -3.65 7.51 3.28
N VAL A 85 -3.37 6.72 2.22
CA VAL A 85 -3.76 5.31 2.08
C VAL A 85 -2.52 4.49 1.69
N LEU A 86 -2.35 3.32 2.31
CA LEU A 86 -1.31 2.35 1.97
C LEU A 86 -1.93 1.01 1.58
N GLY A 87 -1.79 0.61 0.31
CA GLY A 87 -2.14 -0.72 -0.17
C GLY A 87 -1.00 -1.72 0.04
N ILE A 88 -1.30 -2.97 0.46
CA ILE A 88 -0.27 -4.01 0.63
C ILE A 88 -0.65 -5.26 -0.17
N CYS A 89 0.24 -5.73 -1.01
CA CYS A 89 0.14 -6.93 -1.85
C CYS A 89 -1.11 -6.87 -2.76
N VAL A 90 -2.12 -7.71 -2.55
CA VAL A 90 -3.37 -7.62 -3.34
C VAL A 90 -4.08 -6.28 -3.11
N GLY A 91 -3.81 -5.60 -1.98
CA GLY A 91 -4.26 -4.22 -1.75
C GLY A 91 -3.64 -3.21 -2.73
N LEU A 92 -2.37 -3.39 -3.15
CA LEU A 92 -1.79 -2.64 -4.28
C LEU A 92 -2.48 -3.01 -5.58
N GLN A 93 -2.63 -4.29 -5.83
CA GLN A 93 -3.22 -4.78 -7.09
C GLN A 93 -4.64 -4.25 -7.30
N ALA A 94 -5.45 -4.20 -6.23
CA ALA A 94 -6.82 -3.68 -6.27
C ALA A 94 -6.90 -2.22 -6.72
N MET A 95 -5.84 -1.41 -6.59
CA MET A 95 -5.84 -0.01 -7.01
C MET A 95 -5.81 0.16 -8.53
N PHE A 96 -5.40 -0.83 -9.29
CA PHE A 96 -5.41 -0.80 -10.77
C PHE A 96 -6.83 -0.90 -11.34
N GLU A 97 -6.97 -0.60 -12.63
CA GLU A 97 -8.26 -0.68 -13.34
C GLU A 97 -8.84 -2.09 -13.37
N ALA A 98 -7.97 -3.09 -13.48
CA ALA A 98 -8.40 -4.49 -13.55
C ALA A 98 -7.28 -5.45 -13.12
N GLY A 99 -7.68 -6.70 -12.88
CA GLY A 99 -6.79 -7.84 -12.79
C GLY A 99 -7.35 -9.03 -13.52
N THR A 100 -6.50 -9.78 -14.22
CA THR A 100 -6.86 -11.03 -14.88
C THR A 100 -6.19 -12.20 -14.17
N GLU A 101 -7.01 -13.02 -13.51
CA GLU A 101 -6.59 -14.23 -12.80
C GLU A 101 -7.39 -15.42 -13.33
N HIS A 102 -6.71 -16.52 -13.70
CA HIS A 102 -7.34 -17.73 -14.27
C HIS A 102 -8.27 -17.43 -15.46
N ASP A 103 -7.84 -16.54 -16.37
CA ASP A 103 -8.60 -16.07 -17.54
C ASP A 103 -9.89 -15.30 -17.20
N GLU A 104 -10.13 -14.98 -15.92
CA GLU A 104 -11.22 -14.12 -15.50
C GLU A 104 -10.71 -12.70 -15.25
N ARG A 105 -11.25 -11.75 -16.00
CA ARG A 105 -10.95 -10.32 -15.85
C ARG A 105 -11.92 -9.68 -14.87
N THR A 106 -11.39 -9.19 -13.75
CA THR A 106 -12.15 -8.50 -12.71
C THR A 106 -11.77 -7.02 -12.69
N ARG A 107 -12.76 -6.13 -12.69
CA ARG A 107 -12.54 -4.68 -12.58
C ARG A 107 -12.04 -4.33 -11.18
N GLY A 108 -10.95 -3.55 -11.09
CA GLY A 108 -10.39 -3.04 -9.85
C GLY A 108 -11.02 -1.71 -9.39
N LEU A 109 -10.33 -1.02 -8.49
CA LEU A 109 -10.77 0.27 -7.94
C LEU A 109 -10.46 1.45 -8.88
N GLY A 110 -9.64 1.24 -9.91
CA GLY A 110 -9.38 2.23 -10.97
C GLY A 110 -8.68 3.49 -10.51
N GLN A 111 -7.88 3.42 -9.44
CA GLN A 111 -7.07 4.56 -9.00
C GLN A 111 -5.86 4.78 -9.92
N TRP A 112 -5.40 3.73 -10.58
CA TRP A 112 -4.31 3.73 -11.55
C TRP A 112 -4.72 2.98 -12.82
N PRO A 113 -4.29 3.45 -14.01
CA PRO A 113 -4.48 2.72 -15.25
C PRO A 113 -3.64 1.43 -15.26
N GLY A 114 -4.04 0.50 -16.11
CA GLY A 114 -3.32 -0.74 -16.30
C GLY A 114 -3.97 -1.95 -15.64
N GLU A 115 -3.35 -3.08 -15.86
CA GLU A 115 -3.91 -4.38 -15.50
C GLU A 115 -2.89 -5.25 -14.76
N VAL A 116 -3.36 -5.92 -13.72
CA VAL A 116 -2.61 -6.94 -12.99
C VAL A 116 -2.77 -8.26 -13.71
N THR A 117 -1.65 -8.86 -14.13
CA THR A 117 -1.62 -10.10 -14.91
C THR A 117 -0.63 -11.10 -14.31
N LYS A 118 -0.73 -12.35 -14.73
CA LYS A 118 0.19 -13.41 -14.28
C LYS A 118 1.63 -13.08 -14.68
N LEU A 119 2.58 -13.31 -13.77
CA LEU A 119 4.00 -13.18 -14.04
C LEU A 119 4.44 -14.11 -15.18
N GLN A 120 5.30 -13.58 -16.06
CA GLN A 120 5.91 -14.31 -17.17
C GLN A 120 7.27 -14.86 -16.74
N ALA A 121 7.26 -15.76 -15.77
CA ALA A 121 8.43 -16.39 -15.19
C ALA A 121 8.28 -17.92 -15.21
N SER A 122 9.39 -18.64 -15.22
CA SER A 122 9.37 -20.10 -15.18
C SER A 122 8.99 -20.62 -13.79
N VAL A 123 9.33 -19.87 -12.74
CA VAL A 123 8.98 -20.17 -11.34
C VAL A 123 7.94 -19.18 -10.83
N VAL A 124 6.73 -19.64 -10.63
CA VAL A 124 5.60 -18.87 -10.08
C VAL A 124 4.98 -19.69 -8.94
N PRO A 125 4.76 -19.11 -7.76
CA PRO A 125 4.85 -17.70 -7.40
C PRO A 125 6.29 -17.18 -7.26
N HIS A 126 6.48 -15.86 -7.47
CA HIS A 126 7.62 -15.15 -6.95
C HIS A 126 7.54 -15.16 -5.42
N MET A 127 8.36 -15.97 -4.79
CA MET A 127 8.35 -16.15 -3.34
C MET A 127 9.76 -16.03 -2.77
N GLY A 128 9.96 -15.08 -1.88
CA GLY A 128 11.24 -14.88 -1.21
C GLY A 128 11.67 -13.42 -1.13
N TRP A 129 12.94 -13.24 -0.79
CA TRP A 129 13.57 -11.93 -0.63
C TRP A 129 14.13 -11.43 -1.96
N ASN A 130 13.75 -10.22 -2.34
CA ASN A 130 14.22 -9.58 -3.56
C ASN A 130 14.55 -8.11 -3.32
N ILE A 131 15.42 -7.55 -4.15
CA ILE A 131 15.74 -6.12 -4.20
C ILE A 131 14.72 -5.40 -5.06
N VAL A 132 14.67 -4.08 -4.89
CA VAL A 132 13.85 -3.19 -5.72
C VAL A 132 14.71 -2.11 -6.37
N GLU A 133 14.25 -1.60 -7.49
CA GLU A 133 14.74 -0.37 -8.11
C GLU A 133 13.90 0.78 -7.56
N ALA A 134 14.29 1.31 -6.40
CA ALA A 134 13.54 2.38 -5.74
C ALA A 134 13.46 3.63 -6.62
N ALA A 135 12.27 4.23 -6.69
CA ALA A 135 12.10 5.49 -7.41
C ALA A 135 12.97 6.60 -6.78
N PRO A 136 13.62 7.45 -7.60
CA PRO A 136 14.40 8.55 -7.06
C PRO A 136 13.56 9.50 -6.21
N GLY A 137 13.99 9.77 -4.98
CA GLY A 137 13.30 10.65 -4.06
C GLY A 137 12.09 10.04 -3.36
N SER A 138 11.91 8.72 -3.46
CA SER A 138 10.86 7.99 -2.74
C SER A 138 10.93 8.25 -1.23
N ALA A 139 9.80 8.63 -0.65
CA ALA A 139 9.68 8.77 0.80
C ALA A 139 9.63 7.40 1.49
N LEU A 140 8.95 6.42 0.87
CA LEU A 140 8.85 5.06 1.42
C LEU A 140 10.22 4.39 1.56
N PHE A 141 11.10 4.55 0.58
CA PHE A 141 12.39 3.88 0.54
C PHE A 141 13.54 4.71 1.11
N ALA A 142 13.27 5.86 1.73
CA ALA A 142 14.32 6.71 2.29
C ALA A 142 15.23 5.98 3.30
N GLY A 143 16.51 5.81 2.91
CA GLY A 143 17.55 5.14 3.70
C GLY A 143 17.49 3.61 3.71
N ILE A 144 16.70 3.02 2.81
CA ILE A 144 16.55 1.56 2.62
C ILE A 144 16.48 1.16 1.14
N GLU A 145 16.99 2.01 0.26
CA GLU A 145 16.90 1.84 -1.21
C GLU A 145 17.58 0.57 -1.71
N GLN A 146 18.57 0.06 -0.96
CA GLN A 146 19.35 -1.12 -1.30
C GLN A 146 18.95 -2.38 -0.53
N GLU A 147 17.90 -2.28 0.28
CA GLU A 147 17.45 -3.37 1.13
C GLU A 147 16.60 -4.39 0.36
N ARG A 148 16.41 -5.56 0.99
CA ARG A 148 15.58 -6.63 0.45
C ARG A 148 14.22 -6.62 1.11
N PHE A 149 13.19 -6.96 0.31
CA PHE A 149 11.82 -7.08 0.74
C PHE A 149 11.27 -8.48 0.44
N TYR A 150 10.31 -8.93 1.23
CA TYR A 150 9.71 -10.25 1.07
C TYR A 150 8.49 -10.20 0.15
N PHE A 151 8.58 -10.91 -0.95
CA PHE A 151 7.53 -11.07 -1.94
C PHE A 151 6.87 -12.44 -1.84
N VAL A 152 5.57 -12.53 -2.12
CA VAL A 152 4.84 -13.76 -2.36
C VAL A 152 3.62 -13.46 -3.21
N HIS A 153 3.77 -13.57 -4.54
CA HIS A 153 2.70 -13.28 -5.49
C HIS A 153 2.92 -14.00 -6.82
N SER A 154 1.82 -14.30 -7.52
CA SER A 154 1.84 -14.87 -8.87
C SER A 154 1.42 -13.88 -9.94
N TYR A 155 0.83 -12.77 -9.54
CA TYR A 155 0.29 -11.72 -10.41
C TYR A 155 0.86 -10.37 -9.99
N ALA A 156 1.04 -9.47 -10.97
CA ALA A 156 1.52 -8.11 -10.76
C ALA A 156 1.14 -7.19 -11.91
N ALA A 157 1.16 -5.88 -11.70
CA ALA A 157 1.16 -4.90 -12.78
C ALA A 157 2.55 -4.86 -13.40
N ARG A 158 2.64 -4.99 -14.73
CA ARG A 158 3.92 -5.07 -15.46
C ARG A 158 4.20 -3.85 -16.32
N SER A 159 3.25 -2.94 -16.43
CA SER A 159 3.40 -1.63 -17.07
C SER A 159 2.87 -0.52 -16.16
N TRP A 160 3.28 0.68 -16.48
CA TRP A 160 2.78 1.89 -15.86
C TRP A 160 2.57 2.94 -16.96
N ASP A 161 1.31 3.16 -17.29
CA ASP A 161 0.91 3.97 -18.44
C ASP A 161 0.20 5.28 -18.03
N MET A 162 0.37 5.72 -16.77
CA MET A 162 -0.20 6.98 -16.32
C MET A 162 0.62 8.15 -16.87
N GLU A 163 0.00 8.92 -17.74
CA GLU A 163 0.59 10.18 -18.21
C GLU A 163 0.53 11.25 -17.12
N GLN A 164 1.60 12.03 -17.03
CA GLN A 164 1.61 13.20 -16.15
C GLN A 164 0.71 14.28 -16.72
N VAL A 165 -0.33 14.64 -15.98
CA VAL A 165 -1.26 15.71 -16.37
C VAL A 165 -1.07 16.91 -15.45
N GLY A 166 -0.61 18.04 -16.03
CA GLY A 166 -0.51 19.32 -15.33
C GLY A 166 0.67 19.42 -14.35
N PRO A 167 0.58 20.34 -13.35
CA PRO A 167 1.69 20.66 -12.44
C PRO A 167 1.85 19.70 -11.26
N LEU A 168 1.07 18.61 -11.21
CA LEU A 168 1.16 17.62 -10.14
C LEU A 168 2.49 16.86 -10.21
N GLN A 169 3.01 16.48 -9.04
CA GLN A 169 4.18 15.62 -8.96
C GLN A 169 3.87 14.29 -9.65
N PRO A 170 4.76 13.80 -10.54
CA PRO A 170 4.54 12.53 -11.19
C PRO A 170 4.54 11.39 -10.15
N PRO A 171 3.76 10.34 -10.38
CA PRO A 171 3.84 9.13 -9.56
C PRO A 171 5.25 8.58 -9.51
N GLN A 172 5.70 8.20 -8.33
CA GLN A 172 6.99 7.52 -8.14
C GLN A 172 6.74 6.02 -8.17
N VAL A 173 7.26 5.36 -9.20
CA VAL A 173 7.09 3.93 -9.41
C VAL A 173 8.40 3.21 -9.13
N THR A 174 8.38 2.34 -8.14
CA THR A 174 9.47 1.44 -7.78
C THR A 174 9.24 0.10 -8.45
N TRP A 175 10.29 -0.46 -9.02
CA TRP A 175 10.23 -1.68 -9.80
C TRP A 175 10.98 -2.83 -9.12
N ALA A 176 10.62 -4.05 -9.46
CA ALA A 176 11.41 -5.25 -9.18
C ALA A 176 11.41 -6.16 -10.41
N VAL A 177 12.34 -7.12 -10.41
CA VAL A 177 12.46 -8.10 -11.48
C VAL A 177 12.46 -9.49 -10.87
N HIS A 178 11.62 -10.38 -11.39
CA HIS A 178 11.63 -11.79 -11.09
C HIS A 178 11.98 -12.59 -12.34
N GLU A 179 13.14 -13.24 -12.33
CA GLU A 179 13.78 -13.79 -13.53
C GLU A 179 13.99 -12.69 -14.59
N GLN A 180 13.12 -12.62 -15.60
CA GLN A 180 13.18 -11.62 -16.69
C GLN A 180 11.91 -10.73 -16.72
N ASP A 181 10.95 -11.00 -15.84
CA ASP A 181 9.71 -10.24 -15.78
C ASP A 181 9.83 -9.07 -14.81
N ARG A 182 9.74 -7.86 -15.33
CA ARG A 182 9.77 -6.62 -14.56
C ARG A 182 8.35 -6.23 -14.18
N PHE A 183 8.16 -5.86 -12.93
CA PHE A 183 6.83 -5.52 -12.39
C PHE A 183 6.89 -4.37 -11.39
N VAL A 184 5.75 -3.74 -11.16
CA VAL A 184 5.57 -2.68 -10.19
C VAL A 184 5.69 -3.25 -8.77
N ALA A 185 6.75 -2.87 -8.05
CA ALA A 185 7.00 -3.29 -6.68
C ALA A 185 6.39 -2.35 -5.65
N ALA A 186 6.33 -1.05 -5.95
CA ALA A 186 5.64 -0.06 -5.13
C ALA A 186 5.28 1.17 -5.96
N VAL A 187 4.31 1.92 -5.47
CA VAL A 187 3.89 3.21 -6.05
C VAL A 187 3.68 4.21 -4.93
N GLU A 188 4.11 5.45 -5.16
CA GLU A 188 3.76 6.63 -4.38
C GLU A 188 3.13 7.64 -5.33
N ASN A 189 1.84 7.92 -5.14
CA ASN A 189 1.08 8.86 -5.97
C ASN A 189 0.20 9.75 -5.08
N GLY A 190 0.74 10.90 -4.69
CA GLY A 190 0.06 11.80 -3.77
C GLY A 190 -0.25 11.12 -2.42
N ALA A 191 -1.52 11.06 -2.06
CA ALA A 191 -1.96 10.41 -0.82
C ALA A 191 -2.02 8.87 -0.90
N LEU A 192 -1.89 8.28 -2.11
CA LEU A 192 -1.93 6.84 -2.29
C LEU A 192 -0.53 6.27 -2.44
N SER A 193 -0.14 5.45 -1.48
CA SER A 193 1.06 4.62 -1.54
C SER A 193 0.67 3.14 -1.56
N ALA A 194 1.47 2.29 -2.19
CA ALA A 194 1.24 0.85 -2.10
C ALA A 194 2.49 0.03 -2.40
N THR A 195 2.54 -1.20 -1.88
CA THR A 195 3.63 -2.16 -2.07
C THR A 195 3.11 -3.51 -2.54
N GLN A 196 3.79 -4.15 -3.51
CA GLN A 196 3.51 -5.53 -3.92
C GLN A 196 4.07 -6.54 -2.91
N PHE A 197 5.16 -6.21 -2.27
CA PHE A 197 5.75 -6.99 -1.20
C PHE A 197 5.05 -6.75 0.13
N HIS A 198 5.38 -7.56 1.12
CA HIS A 198 4.85 -7.51 2.47
C HIS A 198 5.83 -6.80 3.41
N PRO A 199 5.68 -5.51 3.71
CA PRO A 199 6.56 -4.83 4.65
C PRO A 199 6.52 -5.47 6.04
N GLU A 200 5.36 -5.98 6.49
CA GLU A 200 5.19 -6.66 7.77
C GLU A 200 5.96 -7.99 7.87
N LYS A 201 6.48 -8.50 6.72
CA LYS A 201 7.31 -9.72 6.64
C LYS A 201 8.74 -9.40 6.22
N SER A 202 9.08 -8.13 6.01
CA SER A 202 10.36 -7.70 5.45
C SER A 202 11.38 -7.26 6.51
N GLY A 203 11.24 -7.73 7.75
CA GLY A 203 12.20 -7.49 8.82
C GLY A 203 12.46 -6.00 9.09
N ALA A 204 13.73 -5.63 9.30
CA ALA A 204 14.12 -4.25 9.61
C ALA A 204 13.82 -3.27 8.44
N ALA A 205 14.01 -3.70 7.20
CA ALA A 205 13.70 -2.89 6.02
C ALA A 205 12.20 -2.57 5.95
N GLY A 206 11.35 -3.58 6.17
CA GLY A 206 9.91 -3.39 6.22
C GLY A 206 9.44 -2.51 7.35
N ALA A 207 10.01 -2.68 8.56
CA ALA A 207 9.72 -1.82 9.71
C ALA A 207 10.10 -0.35 9.42
N ARG A 208 11.26 -0.12 8.77
CA ARG A 208 11.70 1.22 8.37
C ARG A 208 10.78 1.82 7.32
N LEU A 209 10.34 1.02 6.31
CA LEU A 209 9.39 1.47 5.30
C LEU A 209 8.06 1.93 5.93
N LEU A 210 7.52 1.14 6.86
CA LEU A 210 6.31 1.52 7.58
C LEU A 210 6.52 2.79 8.42
N ALA A 211 7.67 2.94 9.10
CA ALA A 211 8.01 4.15 9.82
C ALA A 211 8.14 5.37 8.88
N ASN A 212 8.73 5.19 7.70
CA ASN A 212 8.81 6.23 6.68
C ASN A 212 7.41 6.66 6.23
N TRP A 213 6.51 5.70 5.93
CA TRP A 213 5.13 6.00 5.59
C TRP A 213 4.40 6.73 6.72
N LEU A 214 4.54 6.28 7.98
CA LEU A 214 3.96 6.96 9.14
C LEU A 214 4.48 8.41 9.26
N GLY A 215 5.72 8.66 8.85
CA GLY A 215 6.31 10.00 8.80
C GLY A 215 5.66 10.93 7.77
N THR A 216 4.94 10.41 6.78
CA THR A 216 4.19 11.20 5.78
C THR A 216 2.79 11.56 6.23
N LEU A 217 2.29 10.95 7.32
CA LEU A 217 0.93 11.19 7.80
C LEU A 217 0.80 12.61 8.37
N PRO A 218 -0.38 13.24 8.19
CA PRO A 218 -0.64 14.56 8.77
C PRO A 218 -0.49 14.49 10.30
N ARG A 219 0.25 15.44 10.84
CA ARG A 219 0.34 15.60 12.30
C ARG A 219 -0.85 16.40 12.77
N ARG A 220 -1.64 15.84 13.65
CA ARG A 220 -2.71 16.59 14.31
C ARG A 220 -2.12 17.42 15.44
N ASP A 221 -2.61 18.66 15.57
CA ASP A 221 -2.47 19.40 16.81
C ASP A 221 -3.36 18.75 17.89
N GLU A 222 -3.13 19.13 19.17
CA GLU A 222 -3.89 18.58 20.30
C GLU A 222 -5.40 18.91 20.25
N GLU A 223 -5.82 19.80 19.35
CA GLU A 223 -7.22 20.19 19.13
C GLU A 223 -7.89 19.36 18.03
N GLY A 224 -7.20 18.36 17.44
CA GLY A 224 -7.73 17.46 16.41
C GLY A 224 -7.88 18.09 15.04
N ARG A 225 -7.23 19.24 14.80
CA ARG A 225 -7.16 19.90 13.49
C ARG A 225 -5.90 19.45 12.75
N ALA A 226 -6.10 19.10 11.46
CA ALA A 226 -5.01 18.84 10.53
C ALA A 226 -4.62 20.13 9.82
#